data_290001eaa4f2d381b47d2283860bf5ff
#
_entry.id   290001eaa4f2d381b47d2283860bf5ff
#
_cell.length_a   1.000
_cell.length_b   1.000
_cell.length_c   1.000
_cell.angle_alpha   90.00
_cell.angle_beta   90.00
_cell.angle_gamma   90.00
#
_symmetry.space_group_name_H-M   'P 1'
#
loop_
_entity.id
_entity.type
_entity.pdbx_description
1 polymer ?
#
loop_
_entity_poly.entity_id
_entity_poly.type
_entity_poly.pdbx_seq_one_letter_code
_entity_poly.pdbx_strand_id
1 'polypeptide(L)'
;MLLLVLTAMGAKKPKYIFYFIGDGMGLSPVLCAETYNQTVLGNKEPLLMLQFPVASVATSYSASHTITDSAAGGTALATGHKTKNGMLGMDADTVAVKSIAYELQDRGYGIAIATSVAPDDATPGAFYTHVDHRNKFYDITKDMAQSGFDMFAGGQLRGTAPQGQPDVRTVLSNAGYSVVDG
;
A
#
# COMPACT_ATOMS: atom_id res chain seq x y z
N MET A 1 -25.04 27.17 -25.26
CA MET A 1 -24.07 26.72 -24.25
C MET A 1 -24.89 26.23 -23.05
N LEU A 2 -25.15 24.94 -22.94
CA LEU A 2 -25.99 24.35 -21.90
C LEU A 2 -25.08 24.03 -20.69
N LEU A 3 -25.19 24.80 -19.62
CA LEU A 3 -24.46 24.60 -18.38
C LEU A 3 -25.13 23.45 -17.62
N LEU A 4 -24.59 22.24 -17.71
CA LEU A 4 -25.03 21.11 -16.90
C LEU A 4 -24.46 21.34 -15.50
N VAL A 5 -25.29 21.88 -14.59
CA VAL A 5 -25.00 21.89 -13.17
C VAL A 5 -25.23 20.47 -12.66
N LEU A 6 -24.19 19.65 -12.63
CA LEU A 6 -24.18 18.43 -11.84
C LEU A 6 -24.25 18.83 -10.37
N THR A 7 -25.44 18.82 -9.79
CA THR A 7 -25.58 18.80 -8.34
C THR A 7 -24.94 17.51 -7.86
N ALA A 8 -23.74 17.59 -7.30
CA ALA A 8 -23.16 16.52 -6.54
C ALA A 8 -24.12 16.26 -5.36
N MET A 9 -25.04 15.32 -5.55
CA MET A 9 -25.80 14.75 -4.43
C MET A 9 -24.73 14.25 -3.46
N GLY A 10 -24.65 14.87 -2.27
CA GLY A 10 -23.63 14.59 -1.29
C GLY A 10 -23.60 13.11 -0.95
N ALA A 11 -22.72 12.37 -1.62
CA ALA A 11 -22.45 10.98 -1.25
C ALA A 11 -22.07 10.96 0.22
N LYS A 12 -22.80 10.20 1.03
CA LYS A 12 -22.43 10.06 2.44
C LYS A 12 -20.99 9.58 2.51
N LYS A 13 -20.18 10.29 3.31
CA LYS A 13 -18.78 9.91 3.56
C LYS A 13 -18.75 8.45 4.01
N PRO A 14 -18.00 7.54 3.33
CA PRO A 14 -17.92 6.15 3.73
C PRO A 14 -17.35 6.06 5.14
N LYS A 15 -17.92 5.18 5.96
CA LYS A 15 -17.43 4.96 7.33
C LYS A 15 -16.12 4.16 7.35
N TYR A 16 -16.00 3.21 6.45
CA TYR A 16 -14.83 2.34 6.30
C TYR A 16 -14.41 2.29 4.84
N ILE A 17 -13.09 2.27 4.60
CA ILE A 17 -12.48 2.11 3.29
C ILE A 17 -11.48 0.96 3.41
N PHE A 18 -11.65 -0.09 2.60
CA PHE A 18 -10.72 -1.21 2.50
C PHE A 18 -10.05 -1.19 1.14
N TYR A 19 -8.73 -1.21 1.14
CA TYR A 19 -7.92 -1.23 -0.08
C TYR A 19 -7.05 -2.50 -0.08
N PHE A 20 -7.41 -3.47 -0.90
CA PHE A 20 -6.70 -4.73 -1.03
C PHE A 20 -5.78 -4.70 -2.24
N ILE A 21 -4.51 -5.05 -2.05
CA ILE A 21 -3.49 -5.13 -3.09
C ILE A 21 -2.97 -6.56 -3.18
N GLY A 22 -3.16 -7.18 -4.33
CA GLY A 22 -2.52 -8.44 -4.68
C GLY A 22 -1.22 -8.16 -5.43
N ASP A 23 -0.09 -8.19 -4.72
CA ASP A 23 1.22 -7.92 -5.32
C ASP A 23 1.61 -9.07 -6.27
N GLY A 24 1.92 -8.71 -7.52
CA GLY A 24 2.19 -9.67 -8.59
C GLY A 24 0.97 -10.50 -9.03
N MET A 25 -0.21 -10.21 -8.50
CA MET A 25 -1.45 -10.93 -8.79
C MET A 25 -2.05 -10.49 -10.12
N GLY A 26 -1.55 -11.04 -11.22
CA GLY A 26 -2.16 -10.90 -12.54
C GLY A 26 -3.37 -11.82 -12.74
N LEU A 27 -3.90 -11.88 -13.97
CA LEU A 27 -5.09 -12.68 -14.28
C LEU A 27 -4.88 -14.19 -14.07
N SER A 28 -3.67 -14.70 -14.34
CA SER A 28 -3.39 -16.14 -14.21
C SER A 28 -3.49 -16.64 -12.76
N PRO A 29 -2.88 -16.00 -11.74
CA PRO A 29 -3.11 -16.37 -10.35
C PRO A 29 -4.59 -16.32 -9.94
N VAL A 30 -5.35 -15.33 -10.39
CA VAL A 30 -6.80 -15.22 -10.11
C VAL A 30 -7.54 -16.40 -10.71
N LEU A 31 -7.27 -16.74 -11.98
CA LEU A 31 -7.89 -17.87 -12.63
C LEU A 31 -7.53 -19.21 -11.96
N CYS A 32 -6.26 -19.39 -11.56
CA CYS A 32 -5.84 -20.59 -10.81
C CYS A 32 -6.59 -20.70 -9.48
N ALA A 33 -6.71 -19.59 -8.73
CA ALA A 33 -7.44 -19.59 -7.46
C ALA A 33 -8.92 -19.90 -7.66
N GLU A 34 -9.57 -19.34 -8.68
CA GLU A 34 -10.96 -19.61 -9.02
C GLU A 34 -11.17 -21.06 -9.41
N THR A 35 -10.30 -21.61 -10.29
CA THR A 35 -10.35 -23.00 -10.68
C THR A 35 -10.20 -23.92 -9.46
N TYR A 36 -9.24 -23.65 -8.58
CA TYR A 36 -9.06 -24.41 -7.35
C TYR A 36 -10.29 -24.34 -6.44
N ASN A 37 -10.84 -23.15 -6.27
CA ASN A 37 -12.07 -22.90 -5.48
C ASN A 37 -13.22 -23.80 -5.96
N GLN A 38 -13.45 -23.86 -7.26
CA GLN A 38 -14.56 -24.61 -7.84
C GLN A 38 -14.29 -26.12 -7.95
N THR A 39 -13.09 -26.51 -8.43
CA THR A 39 -12.82 -27.92 -8.78
C THR A 39 -12.29 -28.75 -7.61
N VAL A 40 -11.52 -28.15 -6.70
CA VAL A 40 -10.90 -28.84 -5.57
C VAL A 40 -11.71 -28.65 -4.29
N LEU A 41 -12.10 -27.39 -3.99
CA LEU A 41 -12.90 -27.09 -2.79
C LEU A 41 -14.39 -27.34 -3.00
N GLY A 42 -14.86 -27.51 -4.23
CA GLY A 42 -16.25 -27.76 -4.58
C GLY A 42 -17.19 -26.56 -4.33
N ASN A 43 -16.65 -25.37 -4.18
CA ASN A 43 -17.45 -24.16 -3.99
C ASN A 43 -18.14 -23.79 -5.30
N LYS A 44 -19.45 -23.52 -5.22
CA LYS A 44 -20.24 -23.10 -6.40
C LYS A 44 -20.17 -21.60 -6.64
N GLU A 45 -19.90 -20.83 -5.59
CA GLU A 45 -19.81 -19.38 -5.67
C GLU A 45 -18.42 -18.96 -6.13
N PRO A 46 -18.32 -18.00 -7.07
CA PRO A 46 -17.05 -17.44 -7.48
C PRO A 46 -16.31 -16.75 -6.31
N LEU A 47 -15.02 -16.57 -6.45
CA LEU A 47 -14.23 -15.75 -5.52
C LEU A 47 -14.88 -14.36 -5.35
N LEU A 48 -14.95 -13.87 -4.11
CA LEU A 48 -15.61 -12.62 -3.78
C LEU A 48 -15.11 -11.44 -4.62
N MET A 49 -13.81 -11.40 -4.92
CA MET A 49 -13.22 -10.35 -5.76
C MET A 49 -13.78 -10.33 -7.20
N LEU A 50 -14.24 -11.46 -7.71
CA LEU A 50 -14.86 -11.56 -9.04
C LEU A 50 -16.34 -11.16 -9.04
N GLN A 51 -16.92 -10.94 -7.87
CA GLN A 51 -18.31 -10.54 -7.70
C GLN A 51 -18.49 -9.03 -7.47
N PHE A 52 -17.41 -8.25 -7.47
CA PHE A 52 -17.52 -6.80 -7.32
C PHE A 52 -18.28 -6.19 -8.50
N PRO A 53 -19.14 -5.19 -8.24
CA PRO A 53 -20.01 -4.61 -9.27
C PRO A 53 -19.26 -3.80 -10.32
N VAL A 54 -18.01 -3.45 -10.05
CA VAL A 54 -17.15 -2.69 -10.97
C VAL A 54 -15.82 -3.42 -11.10
N ALA A 55 -15.41 -3.70 -12.32
CA ALA A 55 -14.11 -4.26 -12.67
C ALA A 55 -13.47 -3.45 -13.81
N SER A 56 -12.17 -3.34 -13.79
CA SER A 56 -11.39 -2.67 -14.82
C SER A 56 -10.02 -3.34 -14.98
N VAL A 57 -9.33 -2.99 -16.05
CA VAL A 57 -7.95 -3.40 -16.30
C VAL A 57 -7.07 -2.17 -16.40
N ALA A 58 -5.84 -2.28 -15.91
CA ALA A 58 -4.85 -1.25 -16.02
C ALA A 58 -3.52 -1.85 -16.52
N THR A 59 -2.76 -1.05 -17.25
CA THR A 59 -1.38 -1.40 -17.59
C THR A 59 -0.47 -1.01 -16.46
N SER A 60 0.46 -1.91 -16.09
CA SER A 60 1.47 -1.64 -15.07
C SER A 60 2.84 -1.49 -15.73
N TYR A 61 3.41 -0.30 -15.65
CA TYR A 61 4.79 0.01 -16.01
C TYR A 61 5.28 1.16 -15.13
N SER A 62 6.57 1.19 -14.80
CA SER A 62 7.15 2.28 -14.02
C SER A 62 7.67 3.40 -14.92
N ALA A 63 8.12 4.49 -14.32
CA ALA A 63 8.76 5.58 -15.06
C ALA A 63 10.11 5.19 -15.68
N SER A 64 10.72 4.10 -15.20
CA SER A 64 12.04 3.64 -15.66
C SER A 64 12.05 2.32 -16.42
N HIS A 65 11.00 1.51 -16.33
CA HIS A 65 10.95 0.15 -16.90
C HIS A 65 9.57 -0.21 -17.40
N THR A 66 9.51 -1.07 -18.42
CA THR A 66 8.26 -1.65 -18.96
C THR A 66 7.59 -2.60 -17.97
N ILE A 67 8.34 -3.15 -17.04
CA ILE A 67 7.84 -3.98 -15.94
C ILE A 67 8.10 -3.23 -14.64
N THR A 68 7.04 -2.91 -13.92
CA THR A 68 7.14 -2.28 -12.60
C THR A 68 7.63 -3.29 -11.56
N ASP A 69 8.34 -2.79 -10.54
CA ASP A 69 8.51 -3.54 -9.29
C ASP A 69 7.43 -3.14 -8.27
N SER A 70 7.41 -3.79 -7.11
CA SER A 70 6.46 -3.52 -6.04
C SER A 70 6.59 -2.09 -5.48
N ALA A 71 7.79 -1.52 -5.50
CA ALA A 71 8.02 -0.16 -5.00
C ALA A 71 7.34 0.88 -5.90
N ALA A 72 7.62 0.85 -7.19
CA ALA A 72 7.02 1.77 -8.15
C ALA A 72 5.52 1.50 -8.35
N GLY A 73 5.11 0.23 -8.38
CA GLY A 73 3.70 -0.15 -8.47
C GLY A 73 2.91 0.28 -7.23
N GLY A 74 3.44 0.01 -6.04
CA GLY A 74 2.86 0.45 -4.77
C GLY A 74 2.74 1.97 -4.68
N THR A 75 3.80 2.70 -5.07
CA THR A 75 3.77 4.17 -5.11
C THR A 75 2.69 4.69 -6.06
N ALA A 76 2.56 4.11 -7.26
CA ALA A 76 1.51 4.52 -8.19
C ALA A 76 0.10 4.27 -7.64
N LEU A 77 -0.12 3.15 -6.93
CA LEU A 77 -1.37 2.83 -6.28
C LEU A 77 -1.65 3.75 -5.08
N ALA A 78 -0.62 4.09 -4.31
CA ALA A 78 -0.75 4.93 -3.12
C ALA A 78 -0.94 6.41 -3.43
N THR A 79 -0.35 6.92 -4.52
CA THR A 79 -0.22 8.36 -4.77
C THR A 79 -0.81 8.83 -6.09
N GLY A 80 -1.07 7.92 -7.03
CA GLY A 80 -1.44 8.27 -8.41
C GLY A 80 -0.25 8.72 -9.29
N HIS A 81 0.98 8.70 -8.77
CA HIS A 81 2.17 9.12 -9.49
C HIS A 81 3.04 7.93 -9.88
N LYS A 82 3.54 7.93 -11.12
CA LYS A 82 4.56 6.97 -11.54
C LYS A 82 5.93 7.38 -11.03
N THR A 83 6.69 6.37 -10.56
CA THR A 83 8.07 6.55 -10.13
C THR A 83 9.00 5.53 -10.78
N LYS A 84 10.29 5.62 -10.50
CA LYS A 84 11.31 4.65 -10.95
C LYS A 84 11.25 3.39 -10.09
N ASN A 85 11.59 2.24 -10.68
CA ASN A 85 11.72 1.00 -9.90
C ASN A 85 12.64 1.21 -8.69
N GLY A 86 12.24 0.66 -7.56
CA GLY A 86 12.94 0.78 -6.29
C GLY A 86 12.54 1.96 -5.42
N MET A 87 11.90 3.01 -5.95
CA MET A 87 11.55 4.22 -5.20
C MET A 87 10.17 4.10 -4.54
N LEU A 88 10.04 4.68 -3.35
CA LEU A 88 8.82 4.67 -2.54
C LEU A 88 8.37 6.09 -2.21
N GLY A 89 7.07 6.37 -2.44
CA GLY A 89 6.44 7.63 -2.05
C GLY A 89 7.02 8.89 -2.70
N MET A 90 7.76 8.73 -3.78
CA MET A 90 8.34 9.83 -4.57
C MET A 90 7.87 9.73 -6.02
N ASP A 91 7.84 10.84 -6.73
CA ASP A 91 7.64 10.84 -8.19
C ASP A 91 8.94 10.48 -8.95
N ALA A 92 8.90 10.53 -10.29
CA ALA A 92 10.04 10.21 -11.14
C ALA A 92 11.20 11.20 -11.01
N ASP A 93 10.95 12.41 -10.49
CA ASP A 93 11.95 13.46 -10.28
C ASP A 93 12.47 13.48 -8.82
N THR A 94 12.15 12.43 -8.06
CA THR A 94 12.61 12.25 -6.67
C THR A 94 11.96 13.25 -5.70
N VAL A 95 10.80 13.78 -6.04
CA VAL A 95 10.02 14.65 -5.17
C VAL A 95 9.02 13.81 -4.38
N ALA A 96 8.97 14.00 -3.07
CA ALA A 96 8.01 13.32 -2.19
C ALA A 96 6.57 13.62 -2.60
N VAL A 97 5.74 12.58 -2.69
CA VAL A 97 4.32 12.70 -3.05
C VAL A 97 3.44 12.09 -1.97
N LYS A 98 2.36 12.79 -1.67
CA LYS A 98 1.44 12.41 -0.60
C LYS A 98 0.60 11.20 -1.00
N SER A 99 0.52 10.20 -0.13
CA SER A 99 -0.31 9.02 -0.38
C SER A 99 -1.78 9.26 0.00
N ILE A 100 -2.65 8.41 -0.54
CA ILE A 100 -4.07 8.37 -0.17
C ILE A 100 -4.26 8.09 1.33
N ALA A 101 -3.34 7.37 1.98
CA ALA A 101 -3.38 7.10 3.41
C ALA A 101 -3.27 8.40 4.22
N TYR A 102 -2.30 9.26 3.90
CA TYR A 102 -2.20 10.58 4.53
C TYR A 102 -3.37 11.51 4.18
N GLU A 103 -3.90 11.43 2.94
CA GLU A 103 -5.10 12.18 2.57
C GLU A 103 -6.33 11.79 3.41
N LEU A 104 -6.46 10.51 3.71
CA LEU A 104 -7.55 10.01 4.55
C LEU A 104 -7.31 10.36 6.03
N GLN A 105 -6.06 10.27 6.52
CA GLN A 105 -5.70 10.70 7.87
C GLN A 105 -6.07 12.18 8.10
N ASP A 106 -5.74 13.07 7.16
CA ASP A 106 -6.10 14.50 7.25
C ASP A 106 -7.62 14.73 7.27
N ARG A 107 -8.38 13.78 6.72
CA ARG A 107 -9.86 13.81 6.77
C ARG A 107 -10.43 13.14 8.04
N GLY A 108 -9.57 12.76 8.98
CA GLY A 108 -9.93 12.19 10.28
C GLY A 108 -10.28 10.71 10.25
N TYR A 109 -9.80 9.95 9.25
CA TYR A 109 -9.86 8.49 9.29
C TYR A 109 -8.70 7.94 10.09
N GLY A 110 -8.94 6.88 10.85
CA GLY A 110 -7.87 6.03 11.37
C GLY A 110 -7.26 5.22 10.23
N ILE A 111 -5.93 5.05 10.25
CA ILE A 111 -5.18 4.36 9.22
C ILE A 111 -4.56 3.09 9.78
N ALA A 112 -4.85 1.96 9.14
CA ALA A 112 -4.21 0.68 9.42
C ALA A 112 -3.58 0.12 8.16
N ILE A 113 -2.35 -0.36 8.25
CA ILE A 113 -1.64 -1.05 7.18
C ILE A 113 -1.35 -2.48 7.62
N ALA A 114 -1.91 -3.45 6.91
CA ALA A 114 -1.68 -4.87 7.14
C ALA A 114 -1.12 -5.53 5.88
N THR A 115 -0.17 -6.42 6.05
CA THR A 115 0.53 -7.08 4.94
C THR A 115 0.94 -8.49 5.28
N SER A 116 1.11 -9.34 4.29
CA SER A 116 1.68 -10.69 4.45
C SER A 116 3.22 -10.72 4.44
N VAL A 117 3.86 -9.58 4.15
CA VAL A 117 5.32 -9.39 4.23
C VAL A 117 5.66 -8.51 5.44
N ALA A 118 6.89 -8.03 5.56
CA ALA A 118 7.26 -7.08 6.60
C ALA A 118 6.56 -5.72 6.39
N PRO A 119 6.09 -5.03 7.43
CA PRO A 119 5.49 -3.71 7.30
C PRO A 119 6.41 -2.67 6.66
N ASP A 120 7.73 -2.81 6.81
CA ASP A 120 8.77 -1.98 6.21
C ASP A 120 9.22 -2.47 4.81
N ASP A 121 8.50 -3.40 4.20
CA ASP A 121 8.73 -3.75 2.79
C ASP A 121 8.07 -2.73 1.84
N ALA A 122 8.33 -2.91 0.54
CA ALA A 122 8.04 -1.91 -0.49
C ALA A 122 6.54 -1.56 -0.61
N THR A 123 5.67 -2.56 -0.77
CA THR A 123 4.24 -2.30 -1.02
C THR A 123 3.56 -1.58 0.13
N PRO A 124 3.68 -2.04 1.40
CA PRO A 124 3.16 -1.27 2.53
C PRO A 124 3.89 0.08 2.70
N GLY A 125 5.22 0.10 2.53
CA GLY A 125 6.03 1.31 2.64
C GLY A 125 5.59 2.45 1.73
N ALA A 126 5.13 2.15 0.53
CA ALA A 126 4.67 3.14 -0.44
C ALA A 126 3.54 4.06 0.08
N PHE A 127 2.84 3.65 1.13
CA PHE A 127 1.75 4.41 1.72
C PHE A 127 2.18 5.42 2.79
N TYR A 128 3.42 5.33 3.31
CA TYR A 128 3.85 6.18 4.42
C TYR A 128 5.30 6.69 4.33
N THR A 129 6.15 6.12 3.46
CA THR A 129 7.58 6.51 3.38
C THR A 129 7.92 7.26 2.09
N HIS A 130 9.03 8.00 2.13
CA HIS A 130 9.57 8.73 1.00
C HIS A 130 11.07 8.44 0.87
N VAL A 131 11.42 7.28 0.28
CA VAL A 131 12.80 6.85 0.09
C VAL A 131 13.11 6.56 -1.37
N ASP A 132 14.33 6.87 -1.79
CA ASP A 132 14.82 6.66 -3.15
C ASP A 132 15.09 5.19 -3.46
N HIS A 133 15.12 4.29 -2.43
CA HIS A 133 15.32 2.88 -2.65
C HIS A 133 14.68 2.00 -1.56
N ARG A 134 13.90 1.00 -2.00
CA ARG A 134 13.16 0.06 -1.16
C ARG A 134 13.98 -0.76 -0.16
N ASN A 135 15.31 -0.86 -0.34
CA ASN A 135 16.18 -1.58 0.59
C ASN A 135 16.63 -0.73 1.77
N LYS A 136 16.20 0.53 1.87
CA LYS A 136 16.47 1.41 3.01
C LYS A 136 15.50 1.12 4.17
N PHE A 137 15.42 -0.15 4.58
CA PHE A 137 14.44 -0.64 5.56
C PHE A 137 14.46 0.14 6.89
N TYR A 138 15.64 0.53 7.36
CA TYR A 138 15.75 1.33 8.58
C TYR A 138 15.15 2.73 8.42
N ASP A 139 15.35 3.37 7.28
CA ASP A 139 14.72 4.68 6.98
C ASP A 139 13.21 4.52 6.82
N ILE A 140 12.77 3.47 6.15
CA ILE A 140 11.34 3.13 6.02
C ILE A 140 10.70 2.95 7.41
N THR A 141 11.39 2.27 8.34
CA THR A 141 10.88 2.11 9.73
C THR A 141 10.84 3.45 10.48
N LYS A 142 11.79 4.35 10.25
CA LYS A 142 11.72 5.71 10.82
C LYS A 142 10.52 6.49 10.31
N ASP A 143 10.24 6.41 9.02
CA ASP A 143 9.06 7.05 8.43
C ASP A 143 7.76 6.41 8.96
N MET A 144 7.75 5.07 9.14
CA MET A 144 6.65 4.36 9.82
C MET A 144 6.39 4.95 11.21
N ALA A 145 7.45 5.13 12.00
CA ALA A 145 7.34 5.70 13.35
C ALA A 145 6.78 7.13 13.34
N GLN A 146 7.07 7.90 12.28
CA GLN A 146 6.64 9.30 12.13
C GLN A 146 5.28 9.46 11.46
N SER A 147 4.72 8.39 10.87
CA SER A 147 3.48 8.45 10.09
C SER A 147 2.27 8.85 10.92
N GLY A 148 2.26 8.53 12.22
CA GLY A 148 1.11 8.70 13.09
C GLY A 148 -0.08 7.82 12.69
N PHE A 149 0.14 6.72 11.95
CA PHE A 149 -0.92 5.75 11.63
C PHE A 149 -1.23 4.89 12.85
N ASP A 150 -2.46 4.41 12.96
CA ASP A 150 -2.95 3.75 14.17
C ASP A 150 -2.43 2.33 14.32
N MET A 151 -2.18 1.61 13.23
CA MET A 151 -1.77 0.22 13.28
C MET A 151 -0.92 -0.20 12.08
N PHE A 152 0.09 -1.00 12.37
CA PHE A 152 0.83 -1.78 11.37
C PHE A 152 0.80 -3.26 11.77
N ALA A 153 0.53 -4.15 10.80
CA ALA A 153 0.55 -5.58 11.00
C ALA A 153 1.23 -6.28 9.84
N GLY A 154 2.04 -7.28 10.13
CA GLY A 154 2.78 -8.03 9.10
C GLY A 154 3.81 -8.97 9.69
N GLY A 155 4.75 -9.40 8.86
CA GLY A 155 5.88 -10.19 9.28
C GLY A 155 6.91 -9.38 10.08
N GLN A 156 8.01 -10.02 10.43
CA GLN A 156 9.10 -9.38 11.16
C GLN A 156 9.69 -8.21 10.35
N LEU A 157 9.95 -7.09 11.03
CA LEU A 157 10.63 -5.93 10.45
C LEU A 157 12.02 -6.32 9.92
N ARG A 158 12.39 -5.77 8.77
CA ARG A 158 13.64 -6.04 8.07
C ARG A 158 14.72 -5.01 8.37
N GLY A 159 14.33 -3.85 8.89
CA GLY A 159 15.25 -2.77 9.21
C GLY A 159 16.30 -3.19 10.24
N THR A 160 17.57 -2.95 9.90
CA THR A 160 18.70 -3.14 10.81
C THR A 160 19.30 -1.77 11.12
N ALA A 161 19.42 -1.47 12.40
CA ALA A 161 19.97 -0.20 12.85
C ALA A 161 21.44 -0.04 12.42
N PRO A 162 21.82 1.09 11.81
CA PRO A 162 23.23 1.44 11.66
C PRO A 162 23.93 1.56 13.01
N GLN A 163 25.26 1.41 13.02
CA GLN A 163 26.06 1.52 14.24
C GLN A 163 25.76 2.83 14.98
N GLY A 164 25.48 2.74 16.27
CA GLY A 164 25.19 3.89 17.13
C GLY A 164 23.76 4.44 17.03
N GLN A 165 22.89 3.81 16.24
CA GLN A 165 21.47 4.16 16.14
C GLN A 165 20.62 3.18 16.98
N PRO A 166 19.44 3.61 17.48
CA PRO A 166 18.52 2.72 18.17
C PRO A 166 17.98 1.65 17.22
N ASP A 167 17.73 0.45 17.72
CA ASP A 167 17.08 -0.60 16.95
C ASP A 167 15.64 -0.21 16.54
N VAL A 168 15.08 -0.92 15.55
CA VAL A 168 13.77 -0.61 14.96
C VAL A 168 12.62 -0.66 15.97
N ARG A 169 12.66 -1.55 16.98
CA ARG A 169 11.65 -1.63 18.04
C ARG A 169 11.72 -0.40 18.93
N THR A 170 12.92 0.00 19.30
CA THR A 170 13.17 1.22 20.08
C THR A 170 12.70 2.46 19.31
N VAL A 171 12.94 2.54 18.00
CA VAL A 171 12.43 3.64 17.16
C VAL A 171 10.91 3.73 17.22
N LEU A 172 10.21 2.61 17.03
CA LEU A 172 8.75 2.55 17.07
C LEU A 172 8.20 2.83 18.47
N SER A 173 8.80 2.25 19.51
CA SER A 173 8.35 2.47 20.90
C SER A 173 8.52 3.92 21.34
N ASN A 174 9.60 4.59 20.94
CA ASN A 174 9.82 6.01 21.21
C ASN A 174 8.79 6.91 20.50
N ALA A 175 8.21 6.44 19.40
CA ALA A 175 7.12 7.11 18.69
C ALA A 175 5.73 6.78 19.25
N GLY A 176 5.65 5.97 20.32
CA GLY A 176 4.39 5.63 20.98
C GLY A 176 3.73 4.34 20.52
N TYR A 177 4.35 3.57 19.60
CA TYR A 177 3.81 2.28 19.19
C TYR A 177 4.12 1.20 20.23
N SER A 178 3.11 0.38 20.53
CA SER A 178 3.29 -0.87 21.27
C SER A 178 3.67 -1.98 20.28
N VAL A 179 4.91 -2.45 20.35
CA VAL A 179 5.42 -3.51 19.46
C VAL A 179 5.21 -4.87 20.10
N VAL A 180 4.38 -5.70 19.48
CA VAL A 180 4.07 -7.07 19.95
C VAL A 180 4.50 -8.08 18.90
N ASP A 181 5.00 -9.23 19.35
CA ASP A 181 5.25 -10.41 18.50
C ASP A 181 4.00 -11.31 18.55
N GLY A 182 3.65 -11.87 17.39
CA GLY A 182 2.55 -12.84 17.25
C GLY A 182 2.98 -14.26 17.62
#